data_4e7b545622b67095c572d99fe8398fd7
#
_entry.id   4e7b545622b67095c572d99fe8398fd7
#
_cell.length_a   1.000
_cell.length_b   1.000
_cell.length_c   1.000
_cell.angle_alpha   90.00
_cell.angle_beta   90.00
_cell.angle_gamma   90.00
#
_symmetry.space_group_name_H-M   'P 1'
#
loop_
_entity.id
_entity.type
_entity.pdbx_description
1 polymer ?
#
loop_
_entity_poly.entity_id
_entity_poly.type
_entity_poly.pdbx_seq_one_letter_code
_entity_poly.pdbx_strand_id
1 'polypeptide(L)'
;DRLKKVYGEVVRIDQEDKAVYLEDGQVINYDDLVVALGCEDKYHGVPGAQEHTYSIQTIAKSRVTFEKLCGLPPGSTVAIIGAGLSGIELASELRESREDLKIKLFDRSHRILRDFPEKLSKYVKSWFEKNNVEVIAESNITRVEPNRLYNHDQVIEADAIVWTAGVQPVKIVRDMEAEKDKFGRPIVTQYFNLLNNEHIY
;
A
#
# COMPACT_ATOMS: atom_id res chain seq x y z
N ASP A 1 -10.38 -30.41 -17.47
CA ASP A 1 -10.06 -29.31 -16.55
C ASP A 1 -11.34 -28.79 -15.91
N ARG A 2 -11.34 -28.73 -14.56
CA ARG A 2 -12.51 -28.26 -13.78
C ARG A 2 -12.46 -26.72 -13.57
N LEU A 3 -11.41 -26.05 -14.04
CA LEU A 3 -11.17 -24.62 -13.85
C LEU A 3 -11.10 -23.93 -15.21
N LYS A 4 -11.97 -22.94 -15.44
CA LYS A 4 -11.89 -22.03 -16.58
C LYS A 4 -11.19 -20.75 -16.14
N LYS A 5 -10.08 -20.38 -16.79
CA LYS A 5 -9.38 -19.12 -16.57
C LYS A 5 -9.87 -18.09 -17.59
N VAL A 6 -10.24 -16.91 -17.08
CA VAL A 6 -10.59 -15.74 -17.90
C VAL A 6 -9.68 -14.61 -17.49
N TYR A 7 -9.05 -13.94 -18.44
CA TYR A 7 -8.18 -12.80 -18.21
C TYR A 7 -8.91 -11.54 -18.67
N GLY A 8 -9.01 -10.55 -17.81
CA GLY A 8 -9.67 -9.28 -18.10
C GLY A 8 -9.73 -8.41 -16.86
N GLU A 9 -9.88 -7.11 -17.08
CA GLU A 9 -10.12 -6.17 -15.98
C GLU A 9 -11.61 -6.18 -15.64
N VAL A 10 -11.91 -6.35 -14.35
CA VAL A 10 -13.28 -6.27 -13.84
C VAL A 10 -13.65 -4.80 -13.71
N VAL A 11 -14.68 -4.36 -14.41
CA VAL A 11 -15.14 -2.97 -14.40
C VAL A 11 -16.44 -2.76 -13.61
N ARG A 12 -17.25 -3.81 -13.42
CA ARG A 12 -18.48 -3.76 -12.64
C ARG A 12 -18.86 -5.14 -12.10
N ILE A 13 -19.35 -5.16 -10.88
CA ILE A 13 -20.04 -6.30 -10.27
C ILE A 13 -21.48 -5.91 -10.05
N ASP A 14 -22.39 -6.65 -10.69
CA ASP A 14 -23.83 -6.51 -10.52
C ASP A 14 -24.31 -7.58 -9.54
N GLN A 15 -24.79 -7.12 -8.38
CA GLN A 15 -25.18 -8.03 -7.31
C GLN A 15 -26.60 -8.58 -7.48
N GLU A 16 -27.47 -7.85 -8.17
CA GLU A 16 -28.86 -8.27 -8.45
C GLU A 16 -28.90 -9.31 -9.57
N ASP A 17 -28.22 -9.01 -10.68
CA ASP A 17 -28.15 -9.88 -11.85
C ASP A 17 -27.11 -11.00 -11.71
N LYS A 18 -26.38 -11.04 -10.59
CA LYS A 18 -25.27 -11.98 -10.32
C LYS A 18 -24.29 -12.05 -11.51
N ALA A 19 -23.77 -10.90 -11.92
CA ALA A 19 -22.93 -10.77 -13.11
C ALA A 19 -21.69 -9.93 -12.83
N VAL A 20 -20.56 -10.38 -13.40
CA VAL A 20 -19.29 -9.65 -13.44
C VAL A 20 -19.04 -9.19 -14.84
N TYR A 21 -18.79 -7.89 -15.02
CA TYR A 21 -18.51 -7.26 -16.31
C TYR A 21 -17.01 -6.96 -16.44
N LEU A 22 -16.45 -7.38 -17.57
CA LEU A 22 -15.07 -7.09 -17.93
C LEU A 22 -14.97 -5.90 -18.88
N GLU A 23 -13.81 -5.27 -18.94
CA GLU A 23 -13.52 -4.09 -19.77
C GLU A 23 -13.73 -4.37 -21.27
N ASP A 24 -13.45 -5.60 -21.72
CA ASP A 24 -13.65 -6.05 -23.11
C ASP A 24 -15.13 -6.32 -23.49
N GLY A 25 -16.06 -6.08 -22.57
CA GLY A 25 -17.50 -6.30 -22.74
C GLY A 25 -17.96 -7.72 -22.43
N GLN A 26 -17.06 -8.64 -22.03
CA GLN A 26 -17.47 -9.96 -21.59
C GLN A 26 -18.26 -9.87 -20.28
N VAL A 27 -19.31 -10.69 -20.17
CA VAL A 27 -20.12 -10.84 -18.97
C VAL A 27 -20.00 -12.26 -18.45
N ILE A 28 -19.75 -12.40 -17.16
CA ILE A 28 -19.62 -13.68 -16.48
C ILE A 28 -20.68 -13.74 -15.38
N ASN A 29 -21.67 -14.63 -15.55
CA ASN A 29 -22.65 -14.89 -14.51
C ASN A 29 -22.08 -15.85 -13.46
N TYR A 30 -22.55 -15.71 -12.21
CA TYR A 30 -22.12 -16.54 -11.10
C TYR A 30 -23.30 -16.98 -10.23
N ASP A 31 -23.18 -18.12 -9.60
CA ASP A 31 -24.05 -18.53 -8.48
C ASP A 31 -23.50 -17.96 -7.16
N ASP A 32 -22.18 -18.09 -6.97
CA ASP A 32 -21.40 -17.54 -5.86
C ASP A 32 -20.17 -16.82 -6.40
N LEU A 33 -19.82 -15.68 -5.79
CA LEU A 33 -18.69 -14.85 -6.18
C LEU A 33 -17.70 -14.70 -5.03
N VAL A 34 -16.43 -14.99 -5.29
CA VAL A 34 -15.33 -14.63 -4.40
C VAL A 34 -14.62 -13.38 -4.92
N VAL A 35 -14.64 -12.30 -4.15
CA VAL A 35 -14.01 -11.03 -4.52
C VAL A 35 -12.59 -10.97 -3.93
N ALA A 36 -11.60 -11.24 -4.77
CA ALA A 36 -10.18 -11.27 -4.37
C ALA A 36 -9.34 -10.24 -5.17
N LEU A 37 -9.88 -9.03 -5.37
CA LEU A 37 -9.30 -7.99 -6.23
C LEU A 37 -8.12 -7.22 -5.58
N GLY A 38 -7.82 -7.51 -4.32
CA GLY A 38 -6.71 -6.88 -3.60
C GLY A 38 -7.01 -5.44 -3.16
N CYS A 39 -5.95 -4.65 -3.08
CA CYS A 39 -6.01 -3.28 -2.58
C CYS A 39 -5.09 -2.36 -3.39
N GLU A 40 -5.29 -1.06 -3.23
CA GLU A 40 -4.47 -0.01 -3.81
C GLU A 40 -3.89 0.90 -2.73
N ASP A 41 -2.89 1.71 -3.08
CA ASP A 41 -2.30 2.68 -2.16
C ASP A 41 -3.34 3.70 -1.70
N LYS A 42 -3.30 4.05 -0.42
CA LYS A 42 -4.07 5.13 0.16
C LYS A 42 -3.17 6.33 0.43
N TYR A 43 -3.32 7.37 -0.35
CA TYR A 43 -2.49 8.58 -0.25
C TYR A 43 -3.00 9.61 0.76
N HIS A 44 -4.09 9.33 1.46
CA HIS A 44 -4.69 10.18 2.52
C HIS A 44 -4.97 11.63 2.11
N GLY A 45 -5.14 11.90 0.82
CA GLY A 45 -5.35 13.24 0.29
C GLY A 45 -4.10 14.14 0.30
N VAL A 46 -2.92 13.56 0.48
CA VAL A 46 -1.65 14.32 0.43
C VAL A 46 -1.37 14.73 -1.01
N PRO A 47 -1.34 16.05 -1.31
CA PRO A 47 -1.08 16.57 -2.65
C PRO A 47 0.25 16.06 -3.21
N GLY A 48 0.23 15.59 -4.46
CA GLY A 48 1.38 15.09 -5.19
C GLY A 48 1.90 13.71 -4.75
N ALA A 49 1.31 13.09 -3.71
CA ALA A 49 1.78 11.79 -3.24
C ALA A 49 1.56 10.69 -4.30
N GLN A 50 0.42 10.68 -4.97
CA GLN A 50 0.13 9.70 -6.01
C GLN A 50 1.05 9.86 -7.24
N GLU A 51 1.35 11.10 -7.62
CA GLU A 51 2.09 11.45 -8.82
C GLU A 51 3.61 11.33 -8.65
N HIS A 52 4.12 11.54 -7.43
CA HIS A 52 5.54 11.70 -7.19
C HIS A 52 6.15 10.67 -6.23
N THR A 53 5.38 9.62 -5.88
CA THR A 53 5.93 8.51 -5.09
C THR A 53 5.90 7.19 -5.84
N TYR A 54 6.81 6.32 -5.46
CA TYR A 54 6.85 4.93 -5.86
C TYR A 54 6.01 4.06 -4.92
N SER A 55 5.54 2.92 -5.39
CA SER A 55 4.71 1.99 -4.63
C SER A 55 5.22 0.55 -4.77
N ILE A 56 4.92 -0.28 -3.78
CA ILE A 56 5.20 -1.71 -3.79
C ILE A 56 3.91 -2.56 -3.75
N GLN A 57 2.76 -1.93 -4.00
CA GLN A 57 1.45 -2.56 -3.81
C GLN A 57 1.10 -3.61 -4.87
N THR A 58 1.63 -3.49 -6.08
CA THR A 58 1.43 -4.46 -7.16
C THR A 58 2.77 -4.88 -7.76
N ILE A 59 2.81 -6.06 -8.41
CA ILE A 59 4.03 -6.55 -9.08
C ILE A 59 4.56 -5.52 -10.09
N ALA A 60 3.69 -4.90 -10.87
CA ALA A 60 4.08 -3.89 -11.85
C ALA A 60 4.72 -2.67 -11.18
N LYS A 61 4.09 -2.12 -10.14
CA LYS A 61 4.63 -1.00 -9.36
C LYS A 61 5.93 -1.38 -8.64
N SER A 62 5.98 -2.59 -8.05
CA SER A 62 7.18 -3.08 -7.37
C SER A 62 8.39 -3.18 -8.32
N ARG A 63 8.19 -3.60 -9.58
CA ARG A 63 9.25 -3.62 -10.58
C ARG A 63 9.80 -2.22 -10.88
N VAL A 64 8.92 -1.25 -11.10
CA VAL A 64 9.31 0.15 -11.32
C VAL A 64 10.07 0.70 -10.12
N THR A 65 9.58 0.42 -8.91
CA THR A 65 10.24 0.82 -7.65
C THR A 65 11.62 0.17 -7.53
N PHE A 66 11.73 -1.13 -7.80
CA PHE A 66 12.98 -1.87 -7.76
C PHE A 66 14.00 -1.30 -8.75
N GLU A 67 13.62 -1.09 -10.02
CA GLU A 67 14.48 -0.50 -11.05
C GLU A 67 14.97 0.90 -10.63
N LYS A 68 14.08 1.73 -10.10
CA LYS A 68 14.44 3.06 -9.57
C LYS A 68 15.46 2.95 -8.44
N LEU A 69 15.20 2.12 -7.43
CA LEU A 69 16.08 2.00 -6.26
C LEU A 69 17.44 1.38 -6.61
N CYS A 70 17.47 0.40 -7.50
CA CYS A 70 18.72 -0.19 -8.00
C CYS A 70 19.56 0.79 -8.80
N GLY A 71 18.92 1.68 -9.58
CA GLY A 71 19.58 2.68 -10.41
C GLY A 71 20.07 3.94 -9.69
N LEU A 72 19.80 4.09 -8.38
CA LEU A 72 20.24 5.26 -7.62
C LEU A 72 21.75 5.27 -7.45
N PRO A 73 22.43 6.43 -7.64
CA PRO A 73 23.83 6.59 -7.33
C PRO A 73 24.13 6.36 -5.84
N PRO A 74 25.36 5.92 -5.48
CA PRO A 74 25.80 5.87 -4.09
C PRO A 74 25.63 7.21 -3.38
N GLY A 75 25.19 7.16 -2.13
CA GLY A 75 24.94 8.34 -1.30
C GLY A 75 23.56 8.98 -1.49
N SER A 76 22.75 8.48 -2.46
CA SER A 76 21.37 8.95 -2.67
C SER A 76 20.50 8.73 -1.43
N THR A 77 19.51 9.60 -1.27
CA THR A 77 18.54 9.54 -0.17
C THR A 77 17.24 8.89 -0.64
N VAL A 78 16.79 7.86 0.08
CA VAL A 78 15.48 7.22 -0.11
C VAL A 78 14.60 7.56 1.09
N ALA A 79 13.45 8.19 0.84
CA ALA A 79 12.42 8.44 1.83
C ALA A 79 11.33 7.37 1.72
N ILE A 80 11.05 6.68 2.81
CA ILE A 80 9.97 5.69 2.91
C ILE A 80 8.91 6.26 3.83
N ILE A 81 7.67 6.39 3.35
CA ILE A 81 6.57 7.00 4.10
C ILE A 81 5.64 5.90 4.60
N GLY A 82 5.60 5.71 5.92
CA GLY A 82 4.84 4.68 6.63
C GLY A 82 5.75 3.60 7.22
N ALA A 83 5.83 3.52 8.55
CA ALA A 83 6.59 2.51 9.29
C ALA A 83 5.69 1.40 9.86
N GLY A 84 4.72 0.97 9.06
CA GLY A 84 4.04 -0.32 9.22
C GLY A 84 4.92 -1.46 8.70
N LEU A 85 4.37 -2.69 8.61
CA LEU A 85 5.14 -3.86 8.16
C LEU A 85 5.83 -3.63 6.82
N SER A 86 5.10 -3.21 5.79
CA SER A 86 5.65 -3.04 4.45
C SER A 86 6.79 -2.02 4.38
N GLY A 87 6.68 -0.90 5.11
CA GLY A 87 7.75 0.10 5.16
C GLY A 87 8.98 -0.40 5.92
N ILE A 88 8.78 -1.16 6.99
CA ILE A 88 9.86 -1.80 7.76
C ILE A 88 10.58 -2.84 6.89
N GLU A 89 9.84 -3.72 6.21
CA GLU A 89 10.40 -4.74 5.32
C GLU A 89 11.20 -4.09 4.19
N LEU A 90 10.63 -3.09 3.51
CA LEU A 90 11.35 -2.36 2.47
C LEU A 90 12.62 -1.68 2.98
N ALA A 91 12.56 -1.02 4.14
CA ALA A 91 13.70 -0.33 4.72
C ALA A 91 14.83 -1.29 5.11
N SER A 92 14.48 -2.47 5.67
CA SER A 92 15.47 -3.48 6.04
C SER A 92 16.11 -4.15 4.83
N GLU A 93 15.32 -4.61 3.86
CA GLU A 93 15.81 -5.19 2.61
C GLU A 93 16.70 -4.21 1.82
N LEU A 94 16.26 -2.95 1.73
CA LEU A 94 17.04 -1.92 1.07
C LEU A 94 18.36 -1.66 1.80
N ARG A 95 18.37 -1.63 3.13
CA ARG A 95 19.62 -1.47 3.92
C ARG A 95 20.57 -2.62 3.72
N GLU A 96 20.08 -3.87 3.67
CA GLU A 96 20.92 -5.05 3.49
C GLU A 96 21.47 -5.15 2.04
N SER A 97 20.69 -4.73 1.06
CA SER A 97 21.10 -4.80 -0.37
C SER A 97 21.87 -3.57 -0.87
N ARG A 98 21.70 -2.40 -0.25
CA ARG A 98 22.25 -1.11 -0.66
C ARG A 98 22.75 -0.31 0.56
N GLU A 99 23.88 -0.74 1.12
CA GLU A 99 24.53 -0.06 2.25
C GLU A 99 24.97 1.39 1.94
N ASP A 100 25.13 1.69 0.66
CA ASP A 100 25.54 3.00 0.15
C ASP A 100 24.44 4.06 0.16
N LEU A 101 23.17 3.70 0.35
CA LEU A 101 22.05 4.65 0.37
C LEU A 101 21.79 5.23 1.75
N LYS A 102 21.27 6.45 1.78
CA LYS A 102 20.71 7.07 2.99
C LYS A 102 19.21 6.76 3.05
N ILE A 103 18.77 6.08 4.10
CA ILE A 103 17.36 5.67 4.23
C ILE A 103 16.72 6.47 5.36
N LYS A 104 15.62 7.15 5.05
CA LYS A 104 14.77 7.89 5.98
C LYS A 104 13.39 7.26 6.01
N LEU A 105 12.97 6.77 7.17
CA LEU A 105 11.68 6.13 7.39
C LEU A 105 10.77 7.03 8.22
N PHE A 106 9.69 7.49 7.63
CA PHE A 106 8.73 8.43 8.23
C PHE A 106 7.50 7.70 8.75
N ASP A 107 7.06 8.02 9.96
CA ASP A 107 5.78 7.56 10.48
C ASP A 107 5.05 8.66 11.24
N ARG A 108 3.73 8.70 11.08
CA ARG A 108 2.89 9.65 11.80
C ARG A 108 2.75 9.33 13.29
N SER A 109 2.94 8.09 13.66
CA SER A 109 2.84 7.64 15.05
C SER A 109 4.13 7.98 15.82
N HIS A 110 4.01 8.04 17.14
CA HIS A 110 5.16 8.23 18.03
C HIS A 110 6.13 7.04 18.03
N ARG A 111 5.69 5.87 17.48
CA ARG A 111 6.52 4.67 17.35
C ARG A 111 6.22 3.92 16.07
N ILE A 112 7.21 3.27 15.51
CA ILE A 112 7.06 2.33 14.39
C ILE A 112 6.30 1.08 14.83
N LEU A 113 5.66 0.37 13.90
CA LEU A 113 4.89 -0.86 14.19
C LEU A 113 3.89 -0.66 15.33
N ARG A 114 3.16 0.45 15.33
CA ARG A 114 2.28 0.83 16.47
C ARG A 114 1.24 -0.22 16.82
N ASP A 115 0.77 -0.98 15.84
CA ASP A 115 -0.28 -2.01 16.00
C ASP A 115 0.29 -3.35 16.46
N PHE A 116 1.61 -3.41 16.73
CA PHE A 116 2.33 -4.59 17.23
C PHE A 116 2.81 -4.37 18.67
N PRO A 117 3.21 -5.47 19.36
CA PRO A 117 3.76 -5.34 20.71
C PRO A 117 4.96 -4.39 20.76
N GLU A 118 5.01 -3.57 21.82
CA GLU A 118 6.05 -2.55 21.97
C GLU A 118 7.47 -3.14 21.97
N LYS A 119 7.64 -4.35 22.47
CA LYS A 119 8.94 -5.06 22.45
C LYS A 119 9.46 -5.25 21.02
N LEU A 120 8.56 -5.56 20.05
CA LEU A 120 8.94 -5.69 18.64
C LEU A 120 9.34 -4.33 18.06
N SER A 121 8.56 -3.29 18.33
CA SER A 121 8.87 -1.92 17.89
C SER A 121 10.25 -1.46 18.39
N LYS A 122 10.55 -1.68 19.66
CA LYS A 122 11.87 -1.36 20.26
C LYS A 122 13.01 -2.15 19.62
N TYR A 123 12.79 -3.45 19.37
CA TYR A 123 13.78 -4.30 18.72
C TYR A 123 14.12 -3.80 17.32
N VAL A 124 13.10 -3.58 16.49
CA VAL A 124 13.28 -3.10 15.10
C VAL A 124 13.90 -1.71 15.08
N LYS A 125 13.47 -0.78 15.96
CA LYS A 125 14.05 0.55 16.07
C LYS A 125 15.54 0.47 16.40
N SER A 126 15.92 -0.36 17.37
CA SER A 126 17.33 -0.55 17.74
C SER A 126 18.16 -1.15 16.59
N TRP A 127 17.55 -2.04 15.77
CA TRP A 127 18.21 -2.57 14.58
C TRP A 127 18.44 -1.47 13.54
N PHE A 128 17.45 -0.63 13.28
CA PHE A 128 17.58 0.50 12.35
C PHE A 128 18.63 1.51 12.78
N GLU A 129 18.66 1.86 14.08
CA GLU A 129 19.67 2.75 14.63
C GLU A 129 21.09 2.20 14.41
N LYS A 130 21.30 0.91 14.64
CA LYS A 130 22.60 0.23 14.42
C LYS A 130 23.00 0.14 12.96
N ASN A 131 22.02 0.12 12.05
CA ASN A 131 22.23 -0.04 10.61
C ASN A 131 22.04 1.28 9.84
N ASN A 132 22.10 2.43 10.49
CA ASN A 132 22.02 3.75 9.85
C ASN A 132 20.74 3.96 9.02
N VAL A 133 19.59 3.48 9.49
CA VAL A 133 18.28 3.86 8.98
C VAL A 133 17.70 4.92 9.92
N GLU A 134 17.49 6.13 9.39
CA GLU A 134 16.94 7.24 10.14
C GLU A 134 15.43 7.08 10.29
N VAL A 135 14.95 6.88 11.51
CA VAL A 135 13.50 6.77 11.82
C VAL A 135 12.99 8.10 12.31
N ILE A 136 12.05 8.69 11.58
CA ILE A 136 11.44 9.99 11.86
C ILE A 136 9.97 9.75 12.27
N ALA A 137 9.75 9.64 13.57
CA ALA A 137 8.43 9.49 14.17
C ALA A 137 7.68 10.83 14.22
N GLU A 138 6.37 10.79 14.52
CA GLU A 138 5.50 11.97 14.64
C GLU A 138 5.54 12.86 13.39
N SER A 139 5.79 12.25 12.23
CA SER A 139 5.85 12.92 10.94
C SER A 139 4.46 13.28 10.44
N ASN A 140 4.36 14.42 9.77
CA ASN A 140 3.14 14.80 9.06
C ASN A 140 3.51 15.23 7.63
N ILE A 141 3.41 14.29 6.70
CA ILE A 141 3.69 14.59 5.30
C ILE A 141 2.51 15.37 4.72
N THR A 142 2.75 16.63 4.40
CA THR A 142 1.73 17.58 3.97
C THR A 142 1.67 17.74 2.45
N ARG A 143 2.75 17.45 1.75
CA ARG A 143 2.87 17.53 0.29
C ARG A 143 4.06 16.75 -0.20
N VAL A 144 3.97 16.26 -1.43
CA VAL A 144 5.08 15.61 -2.17
C VAL A 144 5.25 16.30 -3.52
N GLU A 145 6.48 16.55 -3.91
CA GLU A 145 6.88 17.08 -5.21
C GLU A 145 8.00 16.22 -5.80
N PRO A 146 8.40 16.40 -7.07
CA PRO A 146 9.53 15.66 -7.61
C PRO A 146 10.79 15.82 -6.75
N ASN A 147 11.34 14.70 -6.27
CA ASN A 147 12.53 14.61 -5.43
C ASN A 147 12.49 15.38 -4.11
N ARG A 148 11.32 15.74 -3.59
CA ARG A 148 11.18 16.34 -2.27
C ARG A 148 9.83 16.05 -1.62
N LEU A 149 9.81 16.02 -0.31
CA LEU A 149 8.61 15.92 0.50
C LEU A 149 8.62 16.98 1.60
N TYR A 150 7.43 17.31 2.08
CA TYR A 150 7.23 18.30 3.14
C TYR A 150 6.73 17.57 4.39
N ASN A 151 7.56 17.58 5.43
CA ASN A 151 7.21 17.05 6.75
C ASN A 151 6.95 18.22 7.69
N HIS A 152 5.69 18.45 8.05
CA HIS A 152 5.24 19.72 8.62
C HIS A 152 5.68 20.88 7.70
N ASP A 153 6.48 21.83 8.22
CA ASP A 153 7.01 22.96 7.46
C ASP A 153 8.43 22.72 6.91
N GLN A 154 9.01 21.54 7.17
CA GLN A 154 10.36 21.20 6.72
C GLN A 154 10.34 20.58 5.32
N VAL A 155 11.19 21.08 4.46
CA VAL A 155 11.45 20.48 3.14
C VAL A 155 12.56 19.43 3.29
N ILE A 156 12.29 18.24 2.79
CA ILE A 156 13.23 17.11 2.80
C ILE A 156 13.44 16.68 1.35
N GLU A 157 14.67 16.74 0.90
CA GLU A 157 15.06 16.25 -0.42
C GLU A 157 15.29 14.75 -0.36
N ALA A 158 14.84 14.03 -1.40
CA ALA A 158 15.02 12.60 -1.55
C ALA A 158 15.05 12.22 -3.04
N ASP A 159 16.01 11.39 -3.43
CA ASP A 159 16.18 10.92 -4.81
C ASP A 159 15.13 9.88 -5.22
N ALA A 160 14.52 9.23 -4.25
CA ALA A 160 13.32 8.41 -4.38
C ALA A 160 12.44 8.52 -3.15
N ILE A 161 11.12 8.56 -3.36
CA ILE A 161 10.13 8.60 -2.29
C ILE A 161 9.21 7.40 -2.49
N VAL A 162 9.12 6.50 -1.52
CA VAL A 162 8.28 5.29 -1.58
C VAL A 162 7.14 5.42 -0.59
N TRP A 163 5.91 5.21 -1.07
CA TRP A 163 4.71 5.31 -0.25
C TRP A 163 4.27 3.94 0.24
N THR A 164 4.25 3.76 1.55
CA THR A 164 3.77 2.55 2.26
C THR A 164 2.80 2.90 3.40
N ALA A 165 2.27 4.13 3.42
CA ALA A 165 1.50 4.68 4.53
C ALA A 165 0.02 4.23 4.57
N GLY A 166 -0.31 3.16 3.93
CA GLY A 166 -1.62 2.52 4.01
C GLY A 166 -2.18 2.10 2.66
N VAL A 167 -3.16 1.23 2.76
CA VAL A 167 -3.89 0.67 1.62
C VAL A 167 -5.38 0.86 1.80
N GLN A 168 -6.11 0.78 0.71
CA GLN A 168 -7.57 0.77 0.68
C GLN A 168 -8.07 -0.26 -0.33
N PRO A 169 -9.30 -0.76 -0.21
CA PRO A 169 -9.87 -1.63 -1.23
C PRO A 169 -9.83 -0.94 -2.59
N VAL A 170 -9.69 -1.70 -3.68
CA VAL A 170 -9.81 -1.16 -5.04
C VAL A 170 -11.17 -0.49 -5.26
N LYS A 171 -11.24 0.46 -6.20
CA LYS A 171 -12.43 1.28 -6.43
C LYS A 171 -13.70 0.45 -6.59
N ILE A 172 -13.67 -0.62 -7.37
CA ILE A 172 -14.83 -1.47 -7.61
C ILE A 172 -15.39 -2.08 -6.31
N VAL A 173 -14.55 -2.45 -5.36
CA VAL A 173 -14.96 -2.95 -4.04
C VAL A 173 -15.51 -1.82 -3.16
N ARG A 174 -14.93 -0.61 -3.26
CA ARG A 174 -15.47 0.56 -2.55
C ARG A 174 -16.85 0.99 -3.07
N ASP A 175 -17.12 0.76 -4.36
CA ASP A 175 -18.38 1.12 -5.00
C ASP A 175 -19.47 0.06 -4.82
N MET A 176 -19.13 -1.16 -4.39
CA MET A 176 -20.12 -2.23 -4.12
C MET A 176 -21.13 -1.81 -3.05
N GLU A 177 -22.38 -2.23 -3.22
CA GLU A 177 -23.42 -2.08 -2.21
C GLU A 177 -23.21 -3.08 -1.07
N ALA A 178 -22.58 -2.62 0.00
CA ALA A 178 -22.31 -3.41 1.20
C ALA A 178 -22.18 -2.48 2.41
N GLU A 179 -22.47 -2.98 3.58
CA GLU A 179 -22.04 -2.33 4.82
C GLU A 179 -20.50 -2.30 4.87
N LYS A 180 -19.93 -1.14 5.23
CA LYS A 180 -18.49 -0.93 5.22
C LYS A 180 -18.00 -0.37 6.54
N ASP A 181 -16.78 -0.73 6.88
CA ASP A 181 -16.08 -0.14 7.99
C ASP A 181 -15.56 1.28 7.65
N LYS A 182 -14.97 1.95 8.65
CA LYS A 182 -14.36 3.29 8.49
C LYS A 182 -13.22 3.37 7.46
N PHE A 183 -12.73 2.24 6.99
CA PHE A 183 -11.69 2.16 5.97
C PHE A 183 -12.22 1.82 4.57
N GLY A 184 -13.55 1.68 4.44
CA GLY A 184 -14.22 1.32 3.19
C GLY A 184 -14.17 -0.17 2.86
N ARG A 185 -13.82 -1.02 3.82
CA ARG A 185 -13.80 -2.48 3.65
C ARG A 185 -15.20 -3.03 3.90
N PRO A 186 -15.73 -3.89 3.01
CA PRO A 186 -16.99 -4.58 3.24
C PRO A 186 -16.95 -5.38 4.55
N ILE A 187 -18.03 -5.33 5.30
CA ILE A 187 -18.19 -6.12 6.53
C ILE A 187 -18.74 -7.49 6.14
N VAL A 188 -18.12 -8.52 6.65
CA VAL A 188 -18.47 -9.92 6.35
C VAL A 188 -18.92 -10.67 7.60
N THR A 189 -19.66 -11.76 7.39
CA THR A 189 -20.03 -12.71 8.44
C THR A 189 -18.84 -13.56 8.87
N GLN A 190 -19.05 -14.42 9.86
CA GLN A 190 -18.04 -15.42 10.25
C GLN A 190 -17.70 -16.44 9.15
N TYR A 191 -18.52 -16.52 8.09
CA TYR A 191 -18.31 -17.39 6.93
C TYR A 191 -17.72 -16.63 5.73
N PHE A 192 -17.30 -15.38 5.92
CA PHE A 192 -16.70 -14.48 4.93
C PHE A 192 -17.62 -13.97 3.83
N ASN A 193 -18.91 -14.27 3.84
CA ASN A 193 -19.86 -13.64 2.93
C ASN A 193 -20.28 -12.26 3.43
N LEU A 194 -20.73 -11.39 2.52
CA LEU A 194 -21.25 -10.08 2.88
C LEU A 194 -22.46 -10.20 3.83
N LEU A 195 -22.63 -9.25 4.75
CA LEU A 195 -23.77 -9.25 5.69
C LEU A 195 -25.11 -9.23 4.97
N ASN A 196 -25.19 -8.54 3.85
CA ASN A 196 -26.42 -8.34 3.06
C ASN A 196 -26.51 -9.21 1.80
N ASN A 197 -25.52 -10.09 1.55
CA ASN A 197 -25.52 -10.97 0.39
C ASN A 197 -24.74 -12.25 0.67
N GLU A 198 -25.44 -13.37 0.83
CA GLU A 198 -24.85 -14.67 1.17
C GLU A 198 -24.06 -15.32 0.02
N HIS A 199 -24.16 -14.78 -1.20
CA HIS A 199 -23.50 -15.30 -2.38
C HIS A 199 -22.21 -14.55 -2.76
N ILE A 200 -21.79 -13.55 -1.97
CA ILE A 200 -20.56 -12.79 -2.24
C ILE A 200 -19.61 -12.86 -1.05
N TYR A 201 -18.39 -13.33 -1.32
CA TYR A 201 -17.33 -13.62 -0.36
C TYR A 201 -16.10 -12.72 -0.57
#